data_bdab4365577a47e01d9d7eb0680d7dcd
#
_entry.id   bdab4365577a47e01d9d7eb0680d7dcd
#
_cell.length_a   1.000
_cell.length_b   1.000
_cell.length_c   1.000
_cell.angle_alpha   90.00
_cell.angle_beta   90.00
_cell.angle_gamma   90.00
#
_symmetry.space_group_name_H-M   'P 1'
#
loop_
_entity.id
_entity.type
_entity.pdbx_description
1 polymer ?
#
loop_
_entity_poly.entity_id
_entity_poly.type
_entity_poly.pdbx_seq_one_letter_code
_entity_poly.pdbx_strand_id
1 'polypeptide(L)'
;MSVASELRRLARHSVIYGFGGLVSRILAVLLLPLYTHYLTRSDYGAIETLIALTAVLVIVLRAGISSAFFRFYFDAQTPEERTVVVRTSFWFTMTMATAGLIVGLVLADPIAQALNGMTPGLVRAAFVGLWAQMNYEQLTSLFRVEERSVQFSLASLANVIVTIAATVLLVVVWHQRALGVLVGNFTGTLVVYAVLLGYRRYQLGLQFDRSLFREMNRFGMPLVPSGLALWAINFIDRIFLNTMSGAAETGLYSIGVRISSVIIFLFTAFRTAWPAFAYSISDDREARRTYGFVLTYLVAICCWLSVALGLLAPWIVRVLTTPRFYPGARVVPMLCFAATAYAAYTVMAIGIGRARRTQFNWLITGAAAALNIGLNFALIPSYGMIGAAIATVAGYTLMFLLMTWNAQRIYPVSYQWRRVVTLVGAAVALTLVGKLAHAPLAVAAALAAIYPLVLLPLGFYLPGERRRLRGLVSRGATARV
;
A
#
# COMPACT_ATOMS: atom_id res chain seq x y z
N MET A 1 -27.20 -1.64 23.34
CA MET A 1 -27.24 -1.22 21.93
C MET A 1 -27.21 -2.48 21.09
N SER A 2 -27.97 -2.58 19.99
CA SER A 2 -27.98 -3.79 19.17
C SER A 2 -26.69 -3.89 18.33
N VAL A 3 -26.17 -5.10 18.13
CA VAL A 3 -24.99 -5.37 17.27
C VAL A 3 -25.15 -4.73 15.88
N ALA A 4 -26.38 -4.67 15.37
CA ALA A 4 -26.69 -4.03 14.09
C ALA A 4 -26.47 -2.50 14.11
N SER A 5 -26.69 -1.80 15.22
CA SER A 5 -26.43 -0.37 15.35
C SER A 5 -24.95 -0.06 15.41
N GLU A 6 -24.17 -0.91 16.08
CA GLU A 6 -22.70 -0.78 16.15
C GLU A 6 -22.05 -1.09 14.79
N LEU A 7 -22.51 -2.13 14.09
CA LEU A 7 -22.05 -2.42 12.74
C LEU A 7 -22.37 -1.29 11.75
N ARG A 8 -23.54 -0.66 11.84
CA ARG A 8 -23.90 0.49 11.02
C ARG A 8 -23.03 1.72 11.33
N ARG A 9 -22.72 1.95 12.63
CA ARG A 9 -21.80 3.01 13.08
C ARG A 9 -20.40 2.76 12.53
N LEU A 10 -19.88 1.54 12.70
CA LEU A 10 -18.57 1.13 12.17
C LEU A 10 -18.49 1.28 10.65
N ALA A 11 -19.49 0.81 9.92
CA ALA A 11 -19.55 0.94 8.46
C ALA A 11 -19.54 2.41 8.02
N ARG A 12 -20.34 3.28 8.68
CA ARG A 12 -20.36 4.72 8.39
C ARG A 12 -18.99 5.38 8.61
N HIS A 13 -18.34 5.11 9.73
CA HIS A 13 -17.00 5.65 10.00
C HIS A 13 -15.95 5.10 9.03
N SER A 14 -15.99 3.79 8.72
CA SER A 14 -15.08 3.17 7.77
C SER A 14 -15.21 3.75 6.37
N VAL A 15 -16.42 4.04 5.90
CA VAL A 15 -16.65 4.69 4.61
C VAL A 15 -16.08 6.10 4.60
N ILE A 16 -16.31 6.90 5.66
CA ILE A 16 -15.82 8.28 5.75
C ILE A 16 -14.28 8.29 5.81
N TYR A 17 -13.65 7.45 6.64
CA TYR A 17 -12.19 7.34 6.71
C TYR A 17 -11.59 6.80 5.40
N GLY A 18 -12.25 5.83 4.77
CA GLY A 18 -11.81 5.26 3.50
C GLY A 18 -11.89 6.25 2.35
N PHE A 19 -12.90 7.13 2.33
CA PHE A 19 -13.10 8.12 1.28
C PHE A 19 -11.94 9.11 1.18
N GLY A 20 -11.46 9.65 2.30
CA GLY A 20 -10.29 10.55 2.30
C GLY A 20 -9.03 9.89 1.74
N GLY A 21 -8.77 8.63 2.12
CA GLY A 21 -7.64 7.86 1.58
C GLY A 21 -7.79 7.51 0.10
N LEU A 22 -9.02 7.25 -0.38
CA LEU A 22 -9.32 6.97 -1.78
C LEU A 22 -9.09 8.21 -2.66
N VAL A 23 -9.60 9.37 -2.23
CA VAL A 23 -9.42 10.65 -2.93
C VAL A 23 -7.94 10.96 -3.11
N SER A 24 -7.13 10.85 -2.05
CA SER A 24 -5.67 11.09 -2.12
C SER A 24 -4.98 10.19 -3.14
N ARG A 25 -5.40 8.93 -3.25
CA ARG A 25 -4.81 7.95 -4.18
C ARG A 25 -5.22 8.19 -5.63
N ILE A 26 -6.49 8.52 -5.87
CA ILE A 26 -6.98 8.90 -7.20
C ILE A 26 -6.24 10.14 -7.69
N LEU A 27 -6.09 11.15 -6.82
CA LEU A 27 -5.36 12.37 -7.15
C LEU A 27 -3.88 12.12 -7.43
N ALA A 28 -3.24 11.19 -6.73
CA ALA A 28 -1.86 10.79 -7.01
C ALA A 28 -1.69 10.19 -8.43
N VAL A 29 -2.69 9.47 -8.93
CA VAL A 29 -2.70 8.97 -10.32
C VAL A 29 -3.01 10.10 -11.31
N LEU A 30 -3.95 10.99 -10.99
CA LEU A 30 -4.31 12.14 -11.84
C LEU A 30 -3.17 13.17 -11.96
N LEU A 31 -2.29 13.26 -10.98
CA LEU A 31 -1.10 14.12 -11.04
C LEU A 31 0.05 13.50 -11.85
N LEU A 32 -0.06 12.23 -12.25
CA LEU A 32 1.00 11.55 -13.00
C LEU A 32 1.32 12.21 -14.35
N PRO A 33 0.34 12.64 -15.18
CA PRO A 33 0.63 13.40 -16.38
C PRO A 33 1.39 14.71 -16.11
N LEU A 34 1.01 15.43 -15.06
CA LEU A 34 1.70 16.64 -14.63
C LEU A 34 3.16 16.35 -14.28
N TYR A 35 3.40 15.39 -13.41
CA TYR A 35 4.76 15.03 -13.00
C TYR A 35 5.62 14.58 -14.17
N THR A 36 5.10 13.73 -15.06
CA THR A 36 5.89 13.22 -16.18
C THR A 36 6.14 14.25 -17.27
N HIS A 37 5.37 15.33 -17.32
CA HIS A 37 5.61 16.45 -18.23
C HIS A 37 6.78 17.32 -17.76
N TYR A 38 6.81 17.68 -16.49
CA TYR A 38 7.78 18.62 -15.92
C TYR A 38 9.03 17.95 -15.35
N LEU A 39 9.00 16.65 -15.00
CA LEU A 39 10.10 15.93 -14.41
C LEU A 39 10.85 15.06 -15.43
N THR A 40 12.15 14.91 -15.21
CA THR A 40 12.94 13.88 -15.89
C THR A 40 12.73 12.51 -15.19
N ARG A 41 13.17 11.41 -15.84
CA ARG A 41 13.17 10.08 -15.20
C ARG A 41 13.98 10.08 -13.90
N SER A 42 15.13 10.77 -13.90
CA SER A 42 16.01 10.88 -12.74
C SER A 42 15.34 11.66 -11.60
N ASP A 43 14.70 12.80 -11.89
CA ASP A 43 13.94 13.55 -10.89
C ASP A 43 12.86 12.68 -10.23
N TYR A 44 12.09 11.94 -11.04
CA TYR A 44 11.03 11.08 -10.53
C TYR A 44 11.59 9.92 -9.69
N GLY A 45 12.68 9.30 -10.14
CA GLY A 45 13.37 8.25 -9.39
C GLY A 45 13.98 8.74 -8.07
N ALA A 46 14.57 9.95 -8.06
CA ALA A 46 15.09 10.57 -6.84
C ALA A 46 13.98 10.78 -5.79
N ILE A 47 12.82 11.31 -6.21
CA ILE A 47 11.67 11.51 -5.34
C ILE A 47 11.21 10.17 -4.74
N GLU A 48 11.03 9.14 -5.56
CA GLU A 48 10.54 7.82 -5.11
C GLU A 48 11.55 7.12 -4.18
N THR A 49 12.85 7.30 -4.41
CA THR A 49 13.90 6.79 -3.51
C THR A 49 13.87 7.50 -2.15
N LEU A 50 13.68 8.82 -2.14
CA LEU A 50 13.55 9.58 -0.88
C LEU A 50 12.27 9.22 -0.13
N ILE A 51 11.17 8.97 -0.84
CA ILE A 51 9.94 8.46 -0.23
C ILE A 51 10.19 7.07 0.40
N ALA A 52 10.91 6.19 -0.26
CA ALA A 52 11.27 4.88 0.29
C ALA A 52 12.16 5.02 1.54
N LEU A 53 13.15 5.91 1.52
CA LEU A 53 14.03 6.20 2.64
C LEU A 53 13.25 6.79 3.83
N THR A 54 12.42 7.79 3.59
CA THR A 54 11.61 8.40 4.67
C THR A 54 10.60 7.41 5.25
N ALA A 55 10.06 6.50 4.46
CA ALA A 55 9.13 5.47 4.93
C ALA A 55 9.77 4.50 5.93
N VAL A 56 11.02 4.07 5.73
CA VAL A 56 11.70 3.23 6.74
C VAL A 56 12.03 4.03 8.00
N LEU A 57 12.45 5.29 7.84
CA LEU A 57 12.76 6.14 8.97
C LEU A 57 11.54 6.41 9.86
N VAL A 58 10.35 6.57 9.27
CA VAL A 58 9.08 6.67 10.05
C VAL A 58 8.90 5.43 10.94
N ILE A 59 9.14 4.23 10.43
CA ILE A 59 8.98 2.99 11.21
C ILE A 59 9.97 2.94 12.36
N VAL A 60 11.23 3.25 12.08
CA VAL A 60 12.32 3.23 13.09
C VAL A 60 12.10 4.31 14.15
N LEU A 61 11.89 5.56 13.75
CA LEU A 61 11.75 6.69 14.67
C LEU A 61 10.49 6.61 15.53
N ARG A 62 9.41 6.02 15.01
CA ARG A 62 8.21 5.80 15.83
C ARG A 62 8.32 4.65 16.81
N ALA A 63 9.23 3.71 16.61
CA ALA A 63 9.46 2.59 17.52
C ALA A 63 8.17 1.86 17.98
N GLY A 64 7.15 1.78 17.09
CA GLY A 64 5.86 1.16 17.37
C GLY A 64 4.89 1.96 18.24
N ILE A 65 5.24 3.21 18.64
CA ILE A 65 4.42 4.06 19.53
C ILE A 65 3.02 4.31 18.96
N SER A 66 2.87 4.37 17.63
CA SER A 66 1.56 4.57 17.00
C SER A 66 0.57 3.44 17.32
N SER A 67 1.01 2.19 17.32
CA SER A 67 0.16 1.04 17.68
C SER A 67 -0.12 1.01 19.18
N ALA A 68 0.88 1.34 19.99
CA ALA A 68 0.75 1.44 21.44
C ALA A 68 -0.24 2.56 21.80
N PHE A 69 -0.18 3.73 21.14
CA PHE A 69 -1.09 4.84 21.37
C PHE A 69 -2.56 4.43 21.28
N PHE A 70 -2.96 3.73 20.20
CA PHE A 70 -4.35 3.27 20.07
C PHE A 70 -4.76 2.34 21.20
N ARG A 71 -3.92 1.36 21.55
CA ARG A 71 -4.21 0.42 22.60
C ARG A 71 -4.36 1.10 23.94
N PHE A 72 -3.35 1.82 24.39
CA PHE A 72 -3.32 2.44 25.71
C PHE A 72 -4.37 3.54 25.89
N TYR A 73 -4.75 4.24 24.80
CA TYR A 73 -5.85 5.21 24.84
C TYR A 73 -7.20 4.57 25.16
N PHE A 74 -7.48 3.38 24.60
CA PHE A 74 -8.73 2.66 24.88
C PHE A 74 -8.68 1.83 26.17
N ASP A 75 -7.50 1.44 26.64
CA ASP A 75 -7.30 0.76 27.92
C ASP A 75 -7.46 1.76 29.10
N ALA A 76 -7.20 3.05 28.90
CA ALA A 76 -7.33 4.12 29.90
C ALA A 76 -8.79 4.32 30.34
N GLN A 77 -9.02 4.27 31.66
CA GLN A 77 -10.35 4.32 32.27
C GLN A 77 -10.84 5.76 32.48
N THR A 78 -9.93 6.69 32.74
CA THR A 78 -10.30 8.09 33.04
C THR A 78 -9.86 9.05 31.91
N PRO A 79 -10.52 10.23 31.77
CA PRO A 79 -10.13 11.26 30.83
C PRO A 79 -8.70 11.77 31.08
N GLU A 80 -8.29 11.82 32.35
CA GLU A 80 -6.95 12.24 32.77
C GLU A 80 -5.89 11.27 32.28
N GLU A 81 -6.09 9.95 32.44
CA GLU A 81 -5.20 8.91 31.91
C GLU A 81 -5.08 9.00 30.38
N ARG A 82 -6.20 9.19 29.67
CA ARG A 82 -6.18 9.40 28.20
C ARG A 82 -5.34 10.61 27.81
N THR A 83 -5.45 11.69 28.59
CA THR A 83 -4.66 12.91 28.35
C THR A 83 -3.17 12.64 28.54
N VAL A 84 -2.77 11.85 29.55
CA VAL A 84 -1.37 11.46 29.77
C VAL A 84 -0.85 10.60 28.60
N VAL A 85 -1.66 9.64 28.12
CA VAL A 85 -1.31 8.82 26.92
C VAL A 85 -1.09 9.71 25.69
N VAL A 86 -1.98 10.68 25.45
CA VAL A 86 -1.89 11.62 24.32
C VAL A 86 -0.60 12.44 24.42
N ARG A 87 -0.32 13.05 25.59
CA ARG A 87 0.84 13.92 25.79
C ARG A 87 2.15 13.14 25.71
N THR A 88 2.22 11.98 26.35
CA THR A 88 3.42 11.13 26.31
C THR A 88 3.75 10.67 24.90
N SER A 89 2.76 10.20 24.13
CA SER A 89 2.97 9.77 22.73
C SER A 89 3.31 10.93 21.81
N PHE A 90 2.68 12.10 21.99
CA PHE A 90 2.96 13.31 21.21
C PHE A 90 4.40 13.79 21.43
N TRP A 91 4.84 13.95 22.67
CA TRP A 91 6.19 14.43 22.96
C TRP A 91 7.27 13.45 22.55
N PHE A 92 7.04 12.16 22.68
CA PHE A 92 7.95 11.16 22.13
C PHE A 92 8.07 11.28 20.61
N THR A 93 6.93 11.36 19.88
CA THR A 93 6.94 11.47 18.43
C THR A 93 7.62 12.76 17.97
N MET A 94 7.33 13.88 18.63
CA MET A 94 7.95 15.17 18.34
C MET A 94 9.47 15.13 18.54
N THR A 95 9.93 14.56 19.65
CA THR A 95 11.36 14.46 19.97
C THR A 95 12.08 13.56 18.94
N MET A 96 11.52 12.39 18.62
CA MET A 96 12.12 11.49 17.63
C MET A 96 12.09 12.07 16.22
N ALA A 97 11.01 12.72 15.83
CA ALA A 97 10.93 13.42 14.55
C ALA A 97 11.97 14.55 14.45
N THR A 98 12.13 15.35 15.52
CA THR A 98 13.11 16.44 15.58
C THR A 98 14.55 15.90 15.59
N ALA A 99 14.82 14.83 16.32
CA ALA A 99 16.12 14.16 16.28
C ALA A 99 16.43 13.64 14.86
N GLY A 100 15.44 12.97 14.22
CA GLY A 100 15.55 12.53 12.84
C GLY A 100 15.79 13.68 11.86
N LEU A 101 15.12 14.82 12.04
CA LEU A 101 15.34 16.01 11.22
C LEU A 101 16.77 16.54 11.39
N ILE A 102 17.26 16.71 12.61
CA ILE A 102 18.62 17.20 12.89
C ILE A 102 19.65 16.27 12.24
N VAL A 103 19.54 14.96 12.47
CA VAL A 103 20.42 13.97 11.87
C VAL A 103 20.37 14.03 10.35
N GLY A 104 19.19 14.14 9.78
CA GLY A 104 19.00 14.22 8.33
C GLY A 104 19.58 15.50 7.71
N LEU A 105 19.47 16.62 8.39
CA LEU A 105 20.09 17.89 7.94
C LEU A 105 21.61 17.82 7.97
N VAL A 106 22.20 17.21 9.02
CA VAL A 106 23.65 17.03 9.15
C VAL A 106 24.20 16.02 8.12
N LEU A 107 23.46 14.93 7.90
CA LEU A 107 23.87 13.88 6.97
C LEU A 107 23.37 14.10 5.53
N ALA A 108 22.80 15.27 5.21
CA ALA A 108 22.23 15.53 3.88
C ALA A 108 23.26 15.39 2.74
N ASP A 109 24.47 15.89 2.93
CA ASP A 109 25.54 15.81 1.93
C ASP A 109 26.03 14.37 1.70
N PRO A 110 26.41 13.57 2.73
CA PRO A 110 26.80 12.17 2.51
C PRO A 110 25.65 11.29 1.96
N ILE A 111 24.40 11.52 2.37
CA ILE A 111 23.26 10.80 1.81
C ILE A 111 23.08 11.13 0.32
N ALA A 112 23.20 12.41 -0.05
CA ALA A 112 23.10 12.83 -1.44
C ALA A 112 24.21 12.25 -2.32
N GLN A 113 25.42 12.10 -1.78
CA GLN A 113 26.54 11.46 -2.49
C GLN A 113 26.37 9.94 -2.64
N ALA A 114 25.74 9.28 -1.67
CA ALA A 114 25.50 7.83 -1.70
C ALA A 114 24.37 7.42 -2.64
N LEU A 115 23.49 8.34 -3.03
CA LEU A 115 22.30 8.08 -3.84
C LEU A 115 22.36 8.84 -5.18
N ASN A 116 22.15 8.13 -6.28
CA ASN A 116 22.21 8.71 -7.61
C ASN A 116 21.07 9.72 -7.87
N GLY A 117 21.39 10.82 -8.54
CA GLY A 117 20.42 11.86 -8.90
C GLY A 117 19.95 12.71 -7.74
N MET A 118 20.61 12.66 -6.58
CA MET A 118 20.28 13.44 -5.38
C MET A 118 21.08 14.72 -5.28
N THR A 119 20.44 15.73 -4.69
CA THR A 119 21.13 16.92 -4.22
C THR A 119 20.91 17.06 -2.71
N PRO A 120 21.81 17.69 -1.97
CA PRO A 120 21.61 17.94 -0.53
C PRO A 120 20.28 18.67 -0.22
N GLY A 121 19.84 19.55 -1.12
CA GLY A 121 18.56 20.26 -1.00
C GLY A 121 17.35 19.32 -1.04
N LEU A 122 17.36 18.30 -1.92
CA LEU A 122 16.31 17.28 -1.97
C LEU A 122 16.26 16.45 -0.69
N VAL A 123 17.43 16.05 -0.18
CA VAL A 123 17.53 15.28 1.07
C VAL A 123 17.01 16.10 2.24
N ARG A 124 17.44 17.36 2.37
CA ARG A 124 16.97 18.28 3.44
C ARG A 124 15.44 18.45 3.37
N ALA A 125 14.89 18.68 2.18
CA ALA A 125 13.43 18.79 1.98
C ALA A 125 12.71 17.49 2.40
N ALA A 126 13.25 16.31 2.07
CA ALA A 126 12.67 15.03 2.46
C ALA A 126 12.64 14.83 3.99
N PHE A 127 13.69 15.24 4.72
CA PHE A 127 13.73 15.15 6.18
C PHE A 127 12.81 16.17 6.88
N VAL A 128 12.67 17.37 6.33
CA VAL A 128 11.64 18.34 6.78
C VAL A 128 10.24 17.73 6.58
N GLY A 129 10.03 17.11 5.43
CA GLY A 129 8.78 16.40 5.14
C GLY A 129 8.52 15.23 6.08
N LEU A 130 9.53 14.43 6.40
CA LEU A 130 9.47 13.34 7.37
C LEU A 130 9.02 13.86 8.74
N TRP A 131 9.63 14.94 9.21
CA TRP A 131 9.27 15.60 10.47
C TRP A 131 7.80 16.04 10.45
N ALA A 132 7.38 16.73 9.40
CA ALA A 132 6.02 17.20 9.24
C ALA A 132 5.01 16.05 9.22
N GLN A 133 5.30 14.99 8.47
CA GLN A 133 4.44 13.81 8.34
C GLN A 133 4.26 13.09 9.67
N MET A 134 5.35 12.84 10.42
CA MET A 134 5.28 12.15 11.71
C MET A 134 4.37 12.90 12.69
N ASN A 135 4.53 14.21 12.78
CA ASN A 135 3.76 15.05 13.69
C ASN A 135 2.30 15.22 13.24
N TYR A 136 2.06 15.42 11.94
CA TYR A 136 0.71 15.45 11.36
C TYR A 136 -0.07 14.15 11.63
N GLU A 137 0.55 13.01 11.39
CA GLU A 137 -0.11 11.71 11.62
C GLU A 137 -0.40 11.45 13.10
N GLN A 138 0.45 11.94 14.01
CA GLN A 138 0.20 11.86 15.46
C GLN A 138 -1.04 12.67 15.85
N LEU A 139 -1.17 13.92 15.37
CA LEU A 139 -2.34 14.76 15.67
C LEU A 139 -3.63 14.24 15.00
N THR A 140 -3.55 13.77 13.77
CA THR A 140 -4.72 13.19 13.10
C THR A 140 -5.15 11.86 13.71
N SER A 141 -4.26 11.13 14.38
CA SER A 141 -4.60 9.92 15.14
C SER A 141 -5.54 10.22 16.31
N LEU A 142 -5.50 11.43 16.88
CA LEU A 142 -6.45 11.86 17.92
C LEU A 142 -7.89 11.85 17.40
N PHE A 143 -8.13 12.32 16.19
CA PHE A 143 -9.49 12.28 15.60
C PHE A 143 -10.02 10.87 15.45
N ARG A 144 -9.12 9.90 15.21
CA ARG A 144 -9.51 8.48 15.08
C ARG A 144 -9.92 7.87 16.41
N VAL A 145 -9.17 8.13 17.48
CA VAL A 145 -9.51 7.59 18.82
C VAL A 145 -10.71 8.32 19.45
N GLU A 146 -10.95 9.58 19.09
CA GLU A 146 -12.12 10.37 19.50
C GLU A 146 -13.34 10.12 18.59
N GLU A 147 -13.24 9.24 17.57
CA GLU A 147 -14.28 8.96 16.57
C GLU A 147 -14.77 10.17 15.78
N ARG A 148 -13.94 11.20 15.66
CA ARG A 148 -14.23 12.43 14.92
C ARG A 148 -13.90 12.28 13.44
N SER A 149 -14.62 11.38 12.76
CA SER A 149 -14.33 11.02 11.36
C SER A 149 -14.46 12.18 10.38
N VAL A 150 -15.38 13.12 10.62
CA VAL A 150 -15.57 14.30 9.77
C VAL A 150 -14.35 15.22 9.85
N GLN A 151 -13.84 15.52 11.07
CA GLN A 151 -12.66 16.36 11.26
C GLN A 151 -11.41 15.70 10.66
N PHE A 152 -11.27 14.38 10.81
CA PHE A 152 -10.21 13.63 10.15
C PHE A 152 -10.27 13.78 8.62
N SER A 153 -11.45 13.61 8.03
CA SER A 153 -11.65 13.72 6.58
C SER A 153 -11.43 15.14 6.08
N LEU A 154 -11.87 16.16 6.81
CA LEU A 154 -11.62 17.57 6.48
C LEU A 154 -10.11 17.88 6.53
N ALA A 155 -9.41 17.44 7.57
CA ALA A 155 -7.95 17.62 7.67
C ALA A 155 -7.21 16.91 6.53
N SER A 156 -7.62 15.69 6.18
CA SER A 156 -7.05 14.95 5.05
C SER A 156 -7.32 15.63 3.71
N LEU A 157 -8.53 16.12 3.49
CA LEU A 157 -8.91 16.82 2.27
C LEU A 157 -8.19 18.16 2.14
N ALA A 158 -8.10 18.94 3.23
CA ALA A 158 -7.33 20.17 3.27
C ALA A 158 -5.85 19.92 2.95
N ASN A 159 -5.24 18.87 3.54
CA ASN A 159 -3.89 18.47 3.21
C ASN A 159 -3.73 18.20 1.71
N VAL A 160 -4.62 17.42 1.12
CA VAL A 160 -4.57 17.10 -0.32
C VAL A 160 -4.70 18.35 -1.19
N ILE A 161 -5.66 19.23 -0.89
CA ILE A 161 -5.88 20.45 -1.68
C ILE A 161 -4.65 21.36 -1.62
N VAL A 162 -4.12 21.61 -0.42
CA VAL A 162 -2.92 22.47 -0.23
C VAL A 162 -1.70 21.82 -0.89
N THR A 163 -1.52 20.50 -0.75
CA THR A 163 -0.45 19.75 -1.43
C THR A 163 -0.52 19.92 -2.95
N ILE A 164 -1.69 19.77 -3.56
CA ILE A 164 -1.84 19.92 -5.01
C ILE A 164 -1.54 21.35 -5.43
N ALA A 165 -2.14 22.33 -4.76
CA ALA A 165 -1.93 23.74 -5.08
C ALA A 165 -0.45 24.14 -4.97
N ALA A 166 0.21 23.74 -3.87
CA ALA A 166 1.64 24.00 -3.67
C ALA A 166 2.51 23.26 -4.71
N THR A 167 2.21 21.99 -5.00
CA THR A 167 2.97 21.23 -6.01
C THR A 167 2.81 21.84 -7.40
N VAL A 168 1.59 22.19 -7.81
CA VAL A 168 1.35 22.85 -9.09
C VAL A 168 2.09 24.18 -9.16
N LEU A 169 2.00 25.01 -8.14
CA LEU A 169 2.71 26.29 -8.09
C LEU A 169 4.23 26.10 -8.21
N LEU A 170 4.81 25.21 -7.42
CA LEU A 170 6.26 24.99 -7.38
C LEU A 170 6.79 24.32 -8.65
N VAL A 171 6.05 23.37 -9.22
CA VAL A 171 6.49 22.58 -10.39
C VAL A 171 6.18 23.28 -11.70
N VAL A 172 4.96 23.84 -11.84
CA VAL A 172 4.49 24.43 -13.11
C VAL A 172 4.92 25.89 -13.24
N VAL A 173 4.73 26.69 -12.19
CA VAL A 173 5.01 28.14 -12.24
C VAL A 173 6.48 28.45 -11.94
N TRP A 174 7.02 27.85 -10.88
CA TRP A 174 8.40 28.11 -10.46
C TRP A 174 9.44 27.11 -11.01
N HIS A 175 9.01 26.10 -11.78
CA HIS A 175 9.87 25.12 -12.47
C HIS A 175 10.89 24.40 -11.56
N GLN A 176 10.55 24.19 -10.29
CA GLN A 176 11.45 23.61 -9.29
C GLN A 176 11.60 22.09 -9.37
N ARG A 177 11.11 21.46 -10.46
CA ARG A 177 11.31 20.03 -10.74
C ARG A 177 11.09 19.12 -9.50
N ALA A 178 12.05 18.22 -9.20
CA ALA A 178 11.99 17.29 -8.06
C ALA A 178 11.82 17.99 -6.71
N LEU A 179 12.51 19.10 -6.48
CA LEU A 179 12.39 19.87 -5.25
C LEU A 179 10.97 20.43 -5.07
N GLY A 180 10.39 20.94 -6.17
CA GLY A 180 9.01 21.45 -6.17
C GLY A 180 7.98 20.38 -5.81
N VAL A 181 8.17 19.14 -6.26
CA VAL A 181 7.29 18.01 -5.90
C VAL A 181 7.43 17.67 -4.41
N LEU A 182 8.65 17.52 -3.90
CA LEU A 182 8.88 17.20 -2.49
C LEU A 182 8.35 18.30 -1.56
N VAL A 183 8.75 19.54 -1.80
CA VAL A 183 8.30 20.69 -0.98
C VAL A 183 6.79 20.84 -1.08
N GLY A 184 6.21 20.78 -2.28
CA GLY A 184 4.77 20.87 -2.49
C GLY A 184 4.00 19.78 -1.74
N ASN A 185 4.49 18.54 -1.82
CA ASN A 185 3.88 17.40 -1.15
C ASN A 185 3.86 17.57 0.38
N PHE A 186 4.91 18.12 0.96
CA PHE A 186 5.00 18.32 2.40
C PHE A 186 4.42 19.67 2.88
N THR A 187 4.22 20.65 2.00
CA THR A 187 3.60 21.93 2.35
C THR A 187 2.18 21.73 2.89
N GLY A 188 1.36 20.88 2.23
CA GLY A 188 0.04 20.56 2.74
C GLY A 188 0.08 19.94 4.13
N THR A 189 1.01 19.02 4.35
CA THR A 189 1.22 18.37 5.65
C THR A 189 1.65 19.36 6.74
N LEU A 190 2.58 20.28 6.43
CA LEU A 190 3.05 21.33 7.35
C LEU A 190 1.94 22.31 7.70
N VAL A 191 1.21 22.81 6.71
CA VAL A 191 0.13 23.78 6.92
C VAL A 191 -0.97 23.17 7.79
N VAL A 192 -1.43 21.98 7.45
CA VAL A 192 -2.50 21.33 8.24
C VAL A 192 -2.00 20.95 9.63
N TYR A 193 -0.75 20.51 9.77
CA TYR A 193 -0.14 20.26 11.07
C TYR A 193 -0.12 21.53 11.94
N ALA A 194 0.30 22.66 11.39
CA ALA A 194 0.33 23.93 12.12
C ALA A 194 -1.07 24.37 12.59
N VAL A 195 -2.09 24.22 11.72
CA VAL A 195 -3.50 24.49 12.09
C VAL A 195 -3.96 23.55 13.20
N LEU A 196 -3.66 22.25 13.08
CA LEU A 196 -4.05 21.26 14.09
C LEU A 196 -3.32 21.48 15.42
N LEU A 197 -2.05 21.88 15.38
CA LEU A 197 -1.28 22.20 16.57
C LEU A 197 -1.93 23.39 17.33
N GLY A 198 -2.32 24.45 16.62
CA GLY A 198 -3.06 25.57 17.19
C GLY A 198 -4.42 25.16 17.76
N TYR A 199 -5.18 24.34 17.02
CA TYR A 199 -6.50 23.85 17.43
C TYR A 199 -6.44 22.95 18.67
N ARG A 200 -5.39 22.11 18.80
CA ARG A 200 -5.21 21.13 19.87
C ARG A 200 -4.30 21.57 21.02
N ARG A 201 -3.79 22.81 20.97
CA ARG A 201 -2.77 23.32 21.93
C ARG A 201 -3.10 23.05 23.40
N TYR A 202 -4.37 23.16 23.78
CA TYR A 202 -4.81 22.96 25.17
C TYR A 202 -4.75 21.49 25.62
N GLN A 203 -4.76 20.54 24.69
CA GLN A 203 -4.64 19.11 24.97
C GLN A 203 -3.17 18.65 25.05
N LEU A 204 -2.25 19.43 24.47
CA LEU A 204 -0.83 19.07 24.29
C LEU A 204 0.09 19.62 25.40
N GLY A 205 -0.41 19.87 26.61
CA GLY A 205 0.39 20.38 27.69
C GLY A 205 1.71 19.62 27.92
N LEU A 206 2.69 20.29 28.58
CA LEU A 206 4.02 19.74 28.87
C LEU A 206 3.95 18.67 29.96
N GLN A 207 3.62 17.45 29.58
CA GLN A 207 3.58 16.30 30.46
C GLN A 207 4.09 15.06 29.73
N PHE A 208 5.05 14.38 30.36
CA PHE A 208 5.60 13.14 29.85
C PHE A 208 5.74 12.13 31.00
N ASP A 209 5.04 11.02 30.88
CA ASP A 209 5.12 9.93 31.85
C ASP A 209 6.11 8.87 31.37
N ARG A 210 7.23 8.74 32.08
CA ARG A 210 8.31 7.82 31.75
C ARG A 210 7.94 6.36 31.97
N SER A 211 7.08 6.08 32.93
CA SER A 211 6.63 4.72 33.24
C SER A 211 5.66 4.23 32.16
N LEU A 212 4.67 5.04 31.84
CA LEU A 212 3.73 4.80 30.75
C LEU A 212 4.45 4.67 29.39
N PHE A 213 5.42 5.55 29.11
CA PHE A 213 6.23 5.43 27.89
C PHE A 213 6.97 4.10 27.82
N ARG A 214 7.55 3.60 28.92
CA ARG A 214 8.25 2.31 28.94
C ARG A 214 7.30 1.15 28.64
N GLU A 215 6.09 1.19 29.16
CA GLU A 215 5.06 0.19 28.89
C GLU A 215 4.60 0.24 27.43
N MET A 216 4.29 1.42 26.91
CA MET A 216 3.93 1.65 25.52
C MET A 216 5.03 1.16 24.57
N ASN A 217 6.28 1.46 24.86
CA ASN A 217 7.42 1.06 24.05
C ASN A 217 7.66 -0.46 24.10
N ARG A 218 7.51 -1.09 25.26
CA ARG A 218 7.57 -2.56 25.42
C ARG A 218 6.51 -3.28 24.59
N PHE A 219 5.33 -2.68 24.43
CA PHE A 219 4.29 -3.19 23.53
C PHE A 219 4.58 -2.92 22.07
N GLY A 220 5.07 -1.73 21.72
CA GLY A 220 5.25 -1.27 20.33
C GLY A 220 6.50 -1.83 19.64
N MET A 221 7.63 -1.92 20.36
CA MET A 221 8.93 -2.34 19.80
C MET A 221 8.90 -3.72 19.10
N PRO A 222 8.23 -4.76 19.64
CA PRO A 222 8.14 -6.05 18.96
C PRO A 222 7.42 -6.00 17.59
N LEU A 223 6.67 -4.94 17.28
CA LEU A 223 6.00 -4.76 15.98
C LEU A 223 6.92 -4.17 14.91
N VAL A 224 8.01 -3.51 15.31
CA VAL A 224 8.94 -2.82 14.41
C VAL A 224 9.60 -3.79 13.40
N PRO A 225 10.13 -4.96 13.78
CA PRO A 225 10.70 -5.90 12.80
C PRO A 225 9.72 -6.33 11.71
N SER A 226 8.45 -6.58 12.07
CA SER A 226 7.42 -6.91 11.09
C SER A 226 7.12 -5.74 10.15
N GLY A 227 7.12 -4.51 10.67
CA GLY A 227 6.98 -3.29 9.89
C GLY A 227 8.14 -3.11 8.91
N LEU A 228 9.38 -3.34 9.35
CA LEU A 228 10.58 -3.27 8.51
C LEU A 228 10.58 -4.34 7.42
N ALA A 229 10.15 -5.56 7.73
CA ALA A 229 10.04 -6.63 6.74
C ALA A 229 9.02 -6.29 5.65
N LEU A 230 7.84 -5.76 6.02
CA LEU A 230 6.84 -5.30 5.07
C LEU A 230 7.33 -4.09 4.26
N TRP A 231 8.03 -3.16 4.89
CA TRP A 231 8.66 -2.05 4.18
C TRP A 231 9.67 -2.54 3.14
N ALA A 232 10.52 -3.49 3.51
CA ALA A 232 11.53 -4.03 2.62
C ALA A 232 10.88 -4.58 1.33
N ILE A 233 9.87 -5.43 1.44
CA ILE A 233 9.19 -5.99 0.26
C ILE A 233 8.52 -4.89 -0.61
N ASN A 234 8.08 -3.78 0.00
CA ASN A 234 7.33 -2.74 -0.72
C ASN A 234 8.22 -1.62 -1.29
N PHE A 235 9.40 -1.39 -0.73
CA PHE A 235 10.15 -0.16 -1.00
C PHE A 235 11.66 -0.33 -1.22
N ILE A 236 12.27 -1.42 -0.74
CA ILE A 236 13.73 -1.61 -0.80
C ILE A 236 14.26 -1.61 -2.24
N ASP A 237 13.47 -2.12 -3.17
CA ASP A 237 13.73 -2.19 -4.60
C ASP A 237 14.11 -0.82 -5.20
N ARG A 238 13.49 0.27 -4.74
CA ARG A 238 13.80 1.63 -5.21
C ARG A 238 15.18 2.09 -4.76
N ILE A 239 15.59 1.72 -3.55
CA ILE A 239 16.92 2.07 -3.04
C ILE A 239 17.99 1.28 -3.82
N PHE A 240 17.79 -0.03 -3.99
CA PHE A 240 18.69 -0.87 -4.78
C PHE A 240 18.78 -0.43 -6.25
N LEU A 241 17.65 -0.14 -6.89
CA LEU A 241 17.63 0.38 -8.26
C LEU A 241 18.36 1.72 -8.37
N ASN A 242 18.13 2.63 -7.42
CA ASN A 242 18.81 3.93 -7.44
C ASN A 242 20.33 3.77 -7.33
N THR A 243 20.80 2.94 -6.40
CA THR A 243 22.24 2.75 -6.15
C THR A 243 22.93 1.92 -7.21
N MET A 244 22.29 0.89 -7.78
CA MET A 244 22.89 -0.06 -8.71
C MET A 244 22.67 0.27 -10.18
N SER A 245 21.49 0.83 -10.54
CA SER A 245 21.09 1.11 -11.93
C SER A 245 20.80 2.59 -12.18
N GLY A 246 20.78 3.41 -11.15
CA GLY A 246 20.60 4.85 -11.22
C GLY A 246 19.15 5.33 -11.08
N ALA A 247 19.02 6.63 -10.80
CA ALA A 247 17.71 7.26 -10.54
C ALA A 247 16.75 7.19 -11.74
N ALA A 248 17.25 7.20 -12.97
CA ALA A 248 16.40 7.12 -14.15
C ALA A 248 15.65 5.78 -14.25
N GLU A 249 16.33 4.68 -13.97
CA GLU A 249 15.74 3.34 -13.95
C GLU A 249 14.72 3.21 -12.80
N THR A 250 15.04 3.76 -11.64
CA THR A 250 14.12 3.84 -10.49
C THR A 250 12.85 4.60 -10.85
N GLY A 251 12.97 5.70 -11.63
CA GLY A 251 11.82 6.47 -12.11
C GLY A 251 10.90 5.65 -13.02
N LEU A 252 11.46 4.87 -13.95
CA LEU A 252 10.70 3.98 -14.83
C LEU A 252 9.98 2.88 -14.05
N TYR A 253 10.68 2.23 -13.12
CA TYR A 253 10.11 1.21 -12.23
C TYR A 253 8.93 1.75 -11.42
N SER A 254 9.07 2.95 -10.87
CA SER A 254 8.06 3.57 -10.02
C SER A 254 6.77 3.91 -10.77
N ILE A 255 6.83 4.23 -12.08
CA ILE A 255 5.63 4.32 -12.92
C ILE A 255 4.90 2.97 -12.98
N GLY A 256 5.64 1.89 -13.20
CA GLY A 256 5.06 0.53 -13.19
C GLY A 256 4.41 0.17 -11.87
N VAL A 257 5.07 0.48 -10.73
CA VAL A 257 4.51 0.29 -9.38
C VAL A 257 3.22 1.08 -9.21
N ARG A 258 3.17 2.33 -9.65
CA ARG A 258 2.00 3.20 -9.50
C ARG A 258 0.79 2.69 -10.27
N ILE A 259 0.98 2.18 -11.49
CA ILE A 259 -0.10 1.58 -12.27
C ILE A 259 -0.56 0.26 -11.64
N SER A 260 0.36 -0.62 -11.27
CA SER A 260 0.01 -1.90 -10.65
C SER A 260 -0.65 -1.75 -9.28
N SER A 261 -0.40 -0.63 -8.57
CA SER A 261 -1.00 -0.32 -7.28
C SER A 261 -2.53 -0.18 -7.32
N VAL A 262 -3.13 -0.03 -8.50
CA VAL A 262 -4.59 -0.02 -8.69
C VAL A 262 -5.21 -1.32 -8.13
N ILE A 263 -4.56 -2.48 -8.29
CA ILE A 263 -5.01 -3.74 -7.70
C ILE A 263 -5.03 -3.64 -6.17
N ILE A 264 -3.96 -3.07 -5.58
CA ILE A 264 -3.85 -2.89 -4.13
C ILE A 264 -4.95 -1.94 -3.62
N PHE A 265 -5.35 -0.93 -4.39
CA PHE A 265 -6.43 -0.01 -4.00
C PHE A 265 -7.78 -0.70 -3.93
N LEU A 266 -8.13 -1.44 -4.97
CA LEU A 266 -9.37 -2.22 -5.00
C LEU A 266 -9.39 -3.27 -3.88
N PHE A 267 -8.26 -3.91 -3.64
CA PHE A 267 -8.09 -4.87 -2.57
C PHE A 267 -8.12 -4.21 -1.17
N THR A 268 -7.71 -2.95 -1.00
CA THR A 268 -7.70 -2.29 0.31
C THR A 268 -9.10 -2.19 0.92
N ALA A 269 -10.12 -1.94 0.12
CA ALA A 269 -11.52 -1.94 0.58
C ALA A 269 -11.93 -3.32 1.10
N PHE A 270 -11.58 -4.38 0.37
CA PHE A 270 -11.78 -5.76 0.81
C PHE A 270 -11.03 -6.05 2.12
N ARG A 271 -9.75 -5.69 2.20
CA ARG A 271 -8.88 -5.95 3.36
C ARG A 271 -9.39 -5.34 4.67
N THR A 272 -10.09 -4.20 4.59
CA THR A 272 -10.69 -3.57 5.78
C THR A 272 -11.96 -4.26 6.23
N ALA A 273 -12.78 -4.75 5.30
CA ALA A 273 -14.06 -5.42 5.60
C ALA A 273 -13.89 -6.92 5.93
N TRP A 274 -12.89 -7.56 5.34
CA TRP A 274 -12.68 -8.99 5.40
C TRP A 274 -12.55 -9.56 6.82
N PRO A 275 -11.74 -9.03 7.73
CA PRO A 275 -11.62 -9.58 9.09
C PRO A 275 -12.94 -9.51 9.86
N ALA A 276 -13.67 -8.41 9.76
CA ALA A 276 -14.95 -8.27 10.44
C ALA A 276 -15.98 -9.31 9.95
N PHE A 277 -16.06 -9.51 8.63
CA PHE A 277 -16.92 -10.54 8.05
C PHE A 277 -16.45 -11.96 8.40
N ALA A 278 -15.15 -12.23 8.27
CA ALA A 278 -14.60 -13.57 8.49
C ALA A 278 -14.75 -14.04 9.95
N TYR A 279 -14.62 -13.14 10.91
CA TYR A 279 -14.79 -13.45 12.33
C TYR A 279 -16.25 -13.45 12.80
N SER A 280 -17.19 -12.85 12.05
CA SER A 280 -18.61 -12.90 12.37
C SER A 280 -19.27 -14.28 12.12
N ILE A 281 -18.63 -15.13 11.31
CA ILE A 281 -19.12 -16.49 11.05
C ILE A 281 -18.82 -17.36 12.28
N SER A 282 -19.86 -17.74 13.03
CA SER A 282 -19.71 -18.52 14.27
C SER A 282 -19.38 -20.00 14.00
N ASP A 283 -20.05 -20.63 13.01
CA ASP A 283 -19.81 -22.03 12.65
C ASP A 283 -18.47 -22.20 11.91
N ASP A 284 -17.63 -23.07 12.43
CA ASP A 284 -16.30 -23.36 11.89
C ASP A 284 -16.33 -24.08 10.54
N ARG A 285 -17.33 -24.91 10.26
CA ARG A 285 -17.49 -25.58 8.96
C ARG A 285 -17.88 -24.59 7.87
N GLU A 286 -18.83 -23.71 8.19
CA GLU A 286 -19.25 -22.62 7.31
C GLU A 286 -18.09 -21.63 7.05
N ALA A 287 -17.33 -21.26 8.09
CA ALA A 287 -16.17 -20.39 7.98
C ALA A 287 -15.13 -20.97 7.03
N ARG A 288 -14.74 -22.24 7.20
CA ARG A 288 -13.77 -22.91 6.33
C ARG A 288 -14.24 -22.96 4.87
N ARG A 289 -15.50 -23.29 4.66
CA ARG A 289 -16.10 -23.28 3.31
C ARG A 289 -16.08 -21.89 2.68
N THR A 290 -16.49 -20.89 3.44
CA THR A 290 -16.53 -19.49 2.99
C THR A 290 -15.14 -18.96 2.65
N TYR A 291 -14.14 -19.23 3.49
CA TYR A 291 -12.75 -18.80 3.24
C TYR A 291 -12.18 -19.40 1.94
N GLY A 292 -12.52 -20.66 1.64
CA GLY A 292 -12.14 -21.32 0.38
C GLY A 292 -12.73 -20.62 -0.85
N PHE A 293 -14.01 -20.23 -0.80
CA PHE A 293 -14.67 -19.51 -1.89
C PHE A 293 -14.13 -18.08 -2.02
N VAL A 294 -13.96 -17.37 -0.90
CA VAL A 294 -13.45 -15.99 -0.90
C VAL A 294 -12.06 -15.93 -1.52
N LEU A 295 -11.15 -16.83 -1.18
CA LEU A 295 -9.84 -16.89 -1.84
C LEU A 295 -9.98 -17.05 -3.35
N THR A 296 -10.80 -18.01 -3.80
CA THR A 296 -10.97 -18.31 -5.23
C THR A 296 -11.49 -17.11 -6.00
N TYR A 297 -12.52 -16.42 -5.50
CA TYR A 297 -13.09 -15.25 -6.19
C TYR A 297 -12.21 -14.01 -6.10
N LEU A 298 -11.53 -13.79 -4.97
CA LEU A 298 -10.59 -12.69 -4.86
C LEU A 298 -9.44 -12.86 -5.85
N VAL A 299 -8.85 -14.05 -5.93
CA VAL A 299 -7.80 -14.36 -6.91
C VAL A 299 -8.32 -14.22 -8.34
N ALA A 300 -9.58 -14.63 -8.62
CA ALA A 300 -10.18 -14.45 -9.94
C ALA A 300 -10.25 -12.98 -10.36
N ILE A 301 -10.73 -12.11 -9.46
CA ILE A 301 -10.82 -10.66 -9.71
C ILE A 301 -9.41 -10.07 -9.87
N CYS A 302 -8.47 -10.39 -8.99
CA CYS A 302 -7.10 -9.89 -9.06
C CYS A 302 -6.38 -10.37 -10.33
N CYS A 303 -6.56 -11.62 -10.75
CA CYS A 303 -6.01 -12.15 -12.00
C CYS A 303 -6.62 -11.45 -13.21
N TRP A 304 -7.94 -11.22 -13.24
CA TRP A 304 -8.57 -10.47 -14.32
C TRP A 304 -8.01 -9.06 -14.45
N LEU A 305 -7.89 -8.35 -13.32
CA LEU A 305 -7.27 -7.02 -13.30
C LEU A 305 -5.79 -7.07 -13.70
N SER A 306 -5.05 -8.11 -13.32
CA SER A 306 -3.64 -8.29 -13.71
C SER A 306 -3.51 -8.49 -15.21
N VAL A 307 -4.39 -9.28 -15.84
CA VAL A 307 -4.46 -9.42 -17.30
C VAL A 307 -4.79 -8.09 -17.95
N ALA A 308 -5.83 -7.41 -17.47
CA ALA A 308 -6.26 -6.13 -18.05
C ALA A 308 -5.17 -5.06 -17.95
N LEU A 309 -4.65 -4.80 -16.74
CA LEU A 309 -3.58 -3.82 -16.54
C LEU A 309 -2.28 -4.23 -17.24
N GLY A 310 -1.94 -5.52 -17.21
CA GLY A 310 -0.72 -6.05 -17.82
C GLY A 310 -0.71 -5.95 -19.35
N LEU A 311 -1.83 -6.25 -20.00
CA LEU A 311 -1.98 -6.13 -21.46
C LEU A 311 -2.13 -4.67 -21.88
N LEU A 312 -2.92 -3.89 -21.16
CA LEU A 312 -3.20 -2.48 -21.49
C LEU A 312 -2.10 -1.51 -21.01
N ALA A 313 -1.10 -1.99 -20.26
CA ALA A 313 -0.03 -1.16 -19.71
C ALA A 313 0.63 -0.20 -20.71
N PRO A 314 0.97 -0.60 -21.96
CA PRO A 314 1.60 0.30 -22.92
C PRO A 314 0.73 1.51 -23.24
N TRP A 315 -0.59 1.32 -23.36
CA TRP A 315 -1.54 2.41 -23.66
C TRP A 315 -1.85 3.25 -22.43
N ILE A 316 -2.04 2.62 -21.26
CA ILE A 316 -2.23 3.32 -20.00
C ILE A 316 -1.05 4.26 -19.73
N VAL A 317 0.18 3.76 -19.90
CA VAL A 317 1.39 4.58 -19.73
C VAL A 317 1.44 5.71 -20.76
N ARG A 318 1.05 5.47 -22.03
CA ARG A 318 1.02 6.50 -23.07
C ARG A 318 0.04 7.62 -22.77
N VAL A 319 -1.12 7.29 -22.21
CA VAL A 319 -2.13 8.29 -21.83
C VAL A 319 -1.73 9.08 -20.57
N LEU A 320 -1.11 8.40 -19.61
CA LEU A 320 -0.80 8.99 -18.30
C LEU A 320 0.59 9.61 -18.21
N THR A 321 1.48 9.37 -19.19
CA THR A 321 2.88 9.81 -19.11
C THR A 321 3.42 10.29 -20.45
N THR A 322 4.61 10.91 -20.43
CA THR A 322 5.32 11.32 -21.65
C THR A 322 6.17 10.18 -22.21
N PRO A 323 6.61 10.23 -23.50
CA PRO A 323 7.35 9.15 -24.18
C PRO A 323 8.59 8.65 -23.43
N ARG A 324 9.25 9.54 -22.69
CA ARG A 324 10.42 9.17 -21.87
C ARG A 324 10.13 8.13 -20.79
N PHE A 325 8.87 7.97 -20.36
CA PHE A 325 8.47 7.02 -19.32
C PHE A 325 7.83 5.73 -19.87
N TYR A 326 7.61 5.61 -21.19
CA TYR A 326 6.98 4.43 -21.78
C TYR A 326 7.63 3.08 -21.44
N PRO A 327 8.98 2.97 -21.28
CA PRO A 327 9.60 1.71 -20.90
C PRO A 327 9.12 1.16 -19.54
N GLY A 328 8.61 2.00 -18.64
CA GLY A 328 8.03 1.58 -17.36
C GLY A 328 6.82 0.63 -17.46
N ALA A 329 6.17 0.58 -18.64
CA ALA A 329 5.10 -0.38 -18.91
C ALA A 329 5.55 -1.86 -18.86
N ARG A 330 6.85 -2.12 -19.01
CA ARG A 330 7.40 -3.50 -19.05
C ARG A 330 7.23 -4.25 -17.74
N VAL A 331 7.31 -3.57 -16.61
CA VAL A 331 7.24 -4.20 -15.27
C VAL A 331 5.81 -4.32 -14.73
N VAL A 332 4.84 -3.61 -15.32
CA VAL A 332 3.44 -3.58 -14.85
C VAL A 332 2.83 -4.98 -14.68
N PRO A 333 2.92 -5.92 -15.65
CA PRO A 333 2.31 -7.23 -15.49
C PRO A 333 2.89 -8.00 -14.30
N MET A 334 4.22 -8.00 -14.14
CA MET A 334 4.89 -8.69 -13.03
C MET A 334 4.40 -8.15 -11.70
N LEU A 335 4.38 -6.83 -11.54
CA LEU A 335 3.93 -6.16 -10.31
C LEU A 335 2.43 -6.38 -10.04
N CYS A 336 1.59 -6.52 -11.07
CA CYS A 336 0.19 -6.90 -10.91
C CYS A 336 0.05 -8.31 -10.34
N PHE A 337 0.82 -9.28 -10.82
CA PHE A 337 0.82 -10.65 -10.25
C PHE A 337 1.41 -10.67 -8.83
N ALA A 338 2.42 -9.85 -8.53
CA ALA A 338 2.92 -9.67 -7.18
C ALA A 338 1.81 -9.16 -6.23
N ALA A 339 1.04 -8.16 -6.66
CA ALA A 339 -0.11 -7.65 -5.91
C ALA A 339 -1.20 -8.70 -5.70
N THR A 340 -1.43 -9.58 -6.70
CA THR A 340 -2.36 -10.71 -6.59
C THR A 340 -1.90 -11.74 -5.54
N ALA A 341 -0.61 -12.07 -5.50
CA ALA A 341 -0.05 -12.95 -4.48
C ALA A 341 -0.19 -12.35 -3.07
N TYR A 342 0.05 -11.04 -2.93
CA TYR A 342 -0.18 -10.32 -1.67
C TYR A 342 -1.65 -10.34 -1.23
N ALA A 343 -2.59 -10.17 -2.15
CA ALA A 343 -4.01 -10.26 -1.86
C ALA A 343 -4.40 -11.66 -1.36
N ALA A 344 -3.90 -12.71 -2.01
CA ALA A 344 -4.11 -14.10 -1.61
C ALA A 344 -3.53 -14.40 -0.21
N TYR A 345 -2.31 -13.92 0.09
CA TYR A 345 -1.69 -13.99 1.41
C TYR A 345 -2.62 -13.45 2.52
N THR A 346 -3.27 -12.32 2.28
CA THR A 346 -4.12 -11.68 3.31
C THR A 346 -5.36 -12.53 3.65
N VAL A 347 -5.91 -13.26 2.69
CA VAL A 347 -7.02 -14.20 2.96
C VAL A 347 -6.54 -15.39 3.77
N MET A 348 -5.33 -15.92 3.45
CA MET A 348 -4.74 -17.03 4.20
C MET A 348 -4.48 -16.68 5.67
N ALA A 349 -4.03 -15.46 5.94
CA ALA A 349 -3.69 -15.01 7.29
C ALA A 349 -4.88 -14.99 8.26
N ILE A 350 -6.12 -14.95 7.77
CA ILE A 350 -7.30 -14.87 8.62
C ILE A 350 -7.52 -16.14 9.46
N GLY A 351 -7.21 -17.32 8.90
CA GLY A 351 -7.33 -18.60 9.61
C GLY A 351 -6.43 -18.65 10.84
N ILE A 352 -5.21 -18.14 10.73
CA ILE A 352 -4.25 -18.04 11.84
C ILE A 352 -4.75 -17.05 12.90
N GLY A 353 -5.32 -15.92 12.46
CA GLY A 353 -5.94 -14.94 13.35
C GLY A 353 -7.11 -15.54 14.13
N ARG A 354 -7.99 -16.32 13.48
CA ARG A 354 -9.09 -17.05 14.11
C ARG A 354 -8.60 -18.05 15.16
N ALA A 355 -7.51 -18.78 14.87
CA ALA A 355 -6.87 -19.70 15.80
C ALA A 355 -6.03 -19.00 16.88
N ARG A 356 -5.90 -17.67 16.87
CA ARG A 356 -5.08 -16.87 17.80
C ARG A 356 -3.60 -17.28 17.84
N ARG A 357 -3.04 -17.82 16.73
CA ARG A 357 -1.65 -18.31 16.65
C ARG A 357 -0.82 -17.51 15.64
N THR A 358 -0.69 -16.20 15.85
CA THR A 358 -0.02 -15.26 14.93
C THR A 358 1.49 -15.13 15.15
N GLN A 359 2.06 -15.88 16.08
CA GLN A 359 3.46 -15.76 16.52
C GLN A 359 4.51 -15.99 15.42
N PHE A 360 4.18 -16.74 14.36
CA PHE A 360 5.09 -17.00 13.25
C PHE A 360 4.94 -16.02 12.06
N ASN A 361 4.02 -15.07 12.13
CA ASN A 361 3.78 -14.14 11.03
C ASN A 361 5.01 -13.29 10.69
N TRP A 362 5.79 -12.89 11.68
CA TRP A 362 7.01 -12.12 11.49
C TRP A 362 8.11 -12.94 10.77
N LEU A 363 8.22 -14.25 11.06
CA LEU A 363 9.15 -15.14 10.36
C LEU A 363 8.79 -15.29 8.89
N ILE A 364 7.50 -15.47 8.58
CA ILE A 364 7.00 -15.58 7.21
C ILE A 364 7.31 -14.30 6.42
N THR A 365 6.99 -13.15 7.01
CA THR A 365 7.26 -11.85 6.37
C THR A 365 8.77 -11.58 6.26
N GLY A 366 9.52 -11.94 7.30
CA GLY A 366 10.98 -11.80 7.33
C GLY A 366 11.68 -12.68 6.29
N ALA A 367 11.28 -13.94 6.13
CA ALA A 367 11.82 -14.83 5.10
C ALA A 367 11.53 -14.31 3.69
N ALA A 368 10.30 -13.83 3.46
CA ALA A 368 9.94 -13.22 2.17
C ALA A 368 10.73 -11.94 1.89
N ALA A 369 10.95 -11.10 2.90
CA ALA A 369 11.77 -9.91 2.80
C ALA A 369 13.25 -10.26 2.51
N ALA A 370 13.80 -11.25 3.20
CA ALA A 370 15.17 -11.71 2.97
C ALA A 370 15.37 -12.25 1.55
N LEU A 371 14.41 -13.04 1.04
CA LEU A 371 14.43 -13.49 -0.36
C LEU A 371 14.36 -12.31 -1.33
N ASN A 372 13.45 -11.36 -1.09
CA ASN A 372 13.31 -10.17 -1.94
C ASN A 372 14.59 -9.34 -1.96
N ILE A 373 15.22 -9.09 -0.80
CA ILE A 373 16.51 -8.37 -0.69
C ILE A 373 17.60 -9.12 -1.45
N GLY A 374 17.73 -10.43 -1.22
CA GLY A 374 18.76 -11.25 -1.89
C GLY A 374 18.58 -11.25 -3.41
N LEU A 375 17.36 -11.40 -3.90
CA LEU A 375 17.07 -11.34 -5.33
C LEU A 375 17.26 -9.95 -5.93
N ASN A 376 16.91 -8.88 -5.22
CA ASN A 376 17.21 -7.52 -5.68
C ASN A 376 18.71 -7.32 -5.86
N PHE A 377 19.52 -7.75 -4.88
CA PHE A 377 20.99 -7.66 -4.96
C PHE A 377 21.54 -8.47 -6.13
N ALA A 378 21.00 -9.67 -6.39
CA ALA A 378 21.48 -10.56 -7.45
C ALA A 378 21.02 -10.16 -8.86
N LEU A 379 19.76 -9.70 -9.00
CA LEU A 379 19.14 -9.52 -10.31
C LEU A 379 19.19 -8.08 -10.83
N ILE A 380 19.19 -7.07 -9.96
CA ILE A 380 19.20 -5.68 -10.41
C ILE A 380 20.42 -5.33 -11.24
N PRO A 381 21.67 -5.74 -10.89
CA PRO A 381 22.83 -5.39 -11.69
C PRO A 381 22.76 -5.85 -13.15
N SER A 382 22.12 -7.00 -13.41
CA SER A 382 22.03 -7.56 -14.76
C SER A 382 20.72 -7.23 -15.50
N TYR A 383 19.60 -7.06 -14.75
CA TYR A 383 18.26 -6.93 -15.32
C TYR A 383 17.53 -5.62 -14.96
N GLY A 384 18.17 -4.73 -14.20
CA GLY A 384 17.61 -3.44 -13.81
C GLY A 384 16.21 -3.56 -13.18
N MET A 385 15.26 -2.75 -13.66
CA MET A 385 13.88 -2.73 -13.16
C MET A 385 13.14 -4.07 -13.33
N ILE A 386 13.52 -4.89 -14.30
CA ILE A 386 12.92 -6.22 -14.48
C ILE A 386 13.38 -7.15 -13.36
N GLY A 387 14.66 -7.10 -12.96
CA GLY A 387 15.20 -7.82 -11.82
C GLY A 387 14.46 -7.48 -10.52
N ALA A 388 14.21 -6.20 -10.28
CA ALA A 388 13.43 -5.72 -9.14
C ALA A 388 11.99 -6.26 -9.16
N ALA A 389 11.33 -6.25 -10.33
CA ALA A 389 9.99 -6.80 -10.47
C ALA A 389 9.93 -8.30 -10.21
N ILE A 390 10.92 -9.07 -10.69
CA ILE A 390 11.04 -10.52 -10.41
C ILE A 390 11.22 -10.74 -8.91
N ALA A 391 12.12 -10.00 -8.25
CA ALA A 391 12.35 -10.08 -6.82
C ALA A 391 11.07 -9.83 -6.01
N THR A 392 10.27 -8.85 -6.43
CA THR A 392 8.99 -8.50 -5.80
C THR A 392 7.94 -9.61 -5.98
N VAL A 393 7.82 -10.19 -7.19
CA VAL A 393 6.95 -11.35 -7.44
C VAL A 393 7.37 -12.54 -6.56
N ALA A 394 8.66 -12.86 -6.53
CA ALA A 394 9.19 -13.97 -5.75
C ALA A 394 8.95 -13.77 -4.24
N GLY A 395 9.20 -12.57 -3.72
CA GLY A 395 8.97 -12.23 -2.32
C GLY A 395 7.51 -12.42 -1.90
N TYR A 396 6.57 -11.85 -2.63
CA TYR A 396 5.13 -12.00 -2.30
C TYR A 396 4.63 -13.43 -2.55
N THR A 397 5.15 -14.13 -3.55
CA THR A 397 4.80 -15.52 -3.78
C THR A 397 5.29 -16.41 -2.65
N LEU A 398 6.55 -16.24 -2.19
CA LEU A 398 7.06 -16.97 -1.03
C LEU A 398 6.24 -16.66 0.22
N MET A 399 5.90 -15.38 0.45
CA MET A 399 5.06 -14.98 1.58
C MET A 399 3.70 -15.67 1.56
N PHE A 400 3.05 -15.76 0.39
CA PHE A 400 1.80 -16.48 0.20
C PHE A 400 1.97 -17.99 0.45
N LEU A 401 3.01 -18.62 -0.08
CA LEU A 401 3.26 -20.06 0.07
C LEU A 401 3.54 -20.43 1.54
N LEU A 402 4.41 -19.69 2.22
CA LEU A 402 4.71 -19.93 3.63
C LEU A 402 3.49 -19.69 4.52
N MET A 403 2.70 -18.65 4.23
CA MET A 403 1.46 -18.41 4.95
C MET A 403 0.44 -19.52 4.72
N THR A 404 0.30 -20.00 3.49
CA THR A 404 -0.56 -21.13 3.16
C THR A 404 -0.16 -22.37 3.93
N TRP A 405 1.12 -22.71 3.94
CA TRP A 405 1.65 -23.85 4.68
C TRP A 405 1.37 -23.73 6.19
N ASN A 406 1.64 -22.58 6.78
CA ASN A 406 1.40 -22.32 8.21
C ASN A 406 -0.10 -22.33 8.53
N ALA A 407 -0.93 -21.68 7.70
CA ALA A 407 -2.37 -21.63 7.91
C ALA A 407 -3.01 -23.01 7.82
N GLN A 408 -2.60 -23.85 6.86
CA GLN A 408 -3.14 -25.21 6.71
C GLN A 408 -2.78 -26.12 7.89
N ARG A 409 -1.65 -25.89 8.56
CA ARG A 409 -1.27 -26.64 9.78
C ARG A 409 -2.10 -26.23 11.00
N ILE A 410 -2.44 -24.94 11.10
CA ILE A 410 -3.10 -24.37 12.29
C ILE A 410 -4.62 -24.41 12.16
N TYR A 411 -5.14 -24.05 10.99
CA TYR A 411 -6.56 -23.96 10.68
C TYR A 411 -6.81 -24.47 9.25
N PRO A 412 -6.92 -25.81 9.07
CA PRO A 412 -7.06 -26.41 7.75
C PRO A 412 -8.37 -26.01 7.08
N VAL A 413 -8.25 -25.42 5.88
CA VAL A 413 -9.37 -24.98 5.03
C VAL A 413 -9.29 -25.72 3.69
N SER A 414 -10.43 -26.22 3.21
CA SER A 414 -10.53 -26.89 1.91
C SER A 414 -10.53 -25.86 0.76
N TYR A 415 -9.36 -25.34 0.44
CA TYR A 415 -9.21 -24.40 -0.68
C TYR A 415 -9.35 -25.11 -2.02
N GLN A 416 -9.91 -24.41 -2.99
CA GLN A 416 -10.13 -24.93 -4.34
C GLN A 416 -8.87 -24.78 -5.21
N TRP A 417 -7.77 -25.44 -4.83
CA TRP A 417 -6.45 -25.25 -5.44
C TRP A 417 -6.45 -25.44 -6.96
N ARG A 418 -7.17 -26.45 -7.47
CA ARG A 418 -7.31 -26.66 -8.91
C ARG A 418 -7.84 -25.40 -9.61
N ARG A 419 -8.87 -24.76 -9.03
CA ARG A 419 -9.44 -23.52 -9.59
C ARG A 419 -8.45 -22.36 -9.49
N VAL A 420 -7.75 -22.21 -8.36
CA VAL A 420 -6.75 -21.13 -8.15
C VAL A 420 -5.59 -21.28 -9.15
N VAL A 421 -5.05 -22.48 -9.32
CA VAL A 421 -3.97 -22.74 -10.28
C VAL A 421 -4.44 -22.47 -11.71
N THR A 422 -5.65 -22.91 -12.07
CA THR A 422 -6.24 -22.63 -13.39
C THR A 422 -6.40 -21.13 -13.64
N LEU A 423 -6.87 -20.36 -12.64
CA LEU A 423 -6.97 -18.89 -12.74
C LEU A 423 -5.63 -18.24 -13.03
N VAL A 424 -4.63 -18.53 -12.18
CA VAL A 424 -3.30 -17.93 -12.30
C VAL A 424 -2.63 -18.36 -13.59
N GLY A 425 -2.68 -19.66 -13.93
CA GLY A 425 -2.09 -20.21 -15.15
C GLY A 425 -2.69 -19.59 -16.41
N ALA A 426 -4.03 -19.49 -16.49
CA ALA A 426 -4.72 -18.85 -17.60
C ALA A 426 -4.39 -17.36 -17.71
N ALA A 427 -4.31 -16.64 -16.57
CA ALA A 427 -3.95 -15.23 -16.55
C ALA A 427 -2.52 -14.98 -17.05
N VAL A 428 -1.57 -15.77 -16.55
CA VAL A 428 -0.16 -15.69 -16.98
C VAL A 428 -0.03 -16.03 -18.47
N ALA A 429 -0.64 -17.14 -18.92
CA ALA A 429 -0.59 -17.56 -20.33
C ALA A 429 -1.17 -16.48 -21.25
N LEU A 430 -2.36 -15.94 -20.93
CA LEU A 430 -3.01 -14.91 -21.73
C LEU A 430 -2.18 -13.61 -21.79
N THR A 431 -1.59 -13.22 -20.67
CA THR A 431 -0.71 -12.04 -20.60
C THR A 431 0.56 -12.25 -21.44
N LEU A 432 1.17 -13.44 -21.37
CA LEU A 432 2.36 -13.77 -22.16
C LEU A 432 2.04 -13.81 -23.65
N VAL A 433 0.97 -14.50 -24.06
CA VAL A 433 0.53 -14.56 -25.46
C VAL A 433 0.29 -13.16 -26.01
N GLY A 434 -0.48 -12.34 -25.30
CA GLY A 434 -0.77 -10.97 -25.76
C GLY A 434 0.48 -10.07 -25.87
N LYS A 435 1.46 -10.28 -25.00
CA LYS A 435 2.73 -9.54 -25.05
C LYS A 435 3.66 -10.03 -26.16
N LEU A 436 3.82 -11.33 -26.31
CA LEU A 436 4.68 -11.93 -27.35
C LEU A 436 4.13 -11.65 -28.74
N ALA A 437 2.80 -11.66 -28.89
CA ALA A 437 2.13 -11.31 -30.15
C ALA A 437 2.10 -9.80 -30.42
N HIS A 438 2.67 -8.95 -29.56
CA HIS A 438 2.60 -7.48 -29.70
C HIS A 438 1.17 -6.99 -29.99
N ALA A 439 0.18 -7.59 -29.29
CA ALA A 439 -1.23 -7.38 -29.55
C ALA A 439 -1.61 -5.90 -29.63
N PRO A 440 -2.27 -5.40 -30.68
CA PRO A 440 -2.75 -4.02 -30.76
C PRO A 440 -3.83 -3.77 -29.69
N LEU A 441 -4.15 -2.48 -29.44
CA LEU A 441 -5.05 -2.08 -28.34
C LEU A 441 -6.38 -2.85 -28.35
N ALA A 442 -7.02 -2.98 -29.49
CA ALA A 442 -8.30 -3.66 -29.63
C ALA A 442 -8.20 -5.14 -29.22
N VAL A 443 -7.12 -5.83 -29.65
CA VAL A 443 -6.88 -7.23 -29.29
C VAL A 443 -6.51 -7.36 -27.82
N ALA A 444 -5.68 -6.49 -27.27
CA ALA A 444 -5.33 -6.46 -25.85
C ALA A 444 -6.59 -6.24 -24.96
N ALA A 445 -7.46 -5.30 -25.36
CA ALA A 445 -8.73 -5.07 -24.67
C ALA A 445 -9.68 -6.28 -24.79
N ALA A 446 -9.76 -6.89 -25.97
CA ALA A 446 -10.56 -8.09 -26.19
C ALA A 446 -10.05 -9.28 -25.36
N LEU A 447 -8.72 -9.50 -25.30
CA LEU A 447 -8.10 -10.53 -24.46
C LEU A 447 -8.38 -10.31 -22.98
N ALA A 448 -8.31 -9.05 -22.51
CA ALA A 448 -8.65 -8.71 -21.13
C ALA A 448 -10.13 -8.95 -20.83
N ALA A 449 -11.04 -8.58 -21.74
CA ALA A 449 -12.48 -8.78 -21.59
C ALA A 449 -12.87 -10.27 -21.65
N ILE A 450 -12.18 -11.05 -22.47
CA ILE A 450 -12.51 -12.47 -22.72
C ILE A 450 -11.97 -13.40 -21.62
N TYR A 451 -11.07 -12.92 -20.76
CA TYR A 451 -10.46 -13.75 -19.70
C TYR A 451 -11.49 -14.56 -18.89
N PRO A 452 -12.61 -13.98 -18.39
CA PRO A 452 -13.63 -14.76 -17.68
C PRO A 452 -14.24 -15.87 -18.54
N LEU A 453 -14.34 -15.67 -19.87
CA LEU A 453 -14.87 -16.67 -20.80
C LEU A 453 -13.87 -17.79 -21.07
N VAL A 454 -12.58 -17.51 -21.12
CA VAL A 454 -11.50 -18.52 -21.25
C VAL A 454 -11.53 -19.51 -20.09
N LEU A 455 -12.03 -19.11 -18.94
CA LEU A 455 -12.17 -19.98 -17.77
C LEU A 455 -13.31 -21.00 -17.90
N LEU A 456 -14.26 -20.83 -18.86
CA LEU A 456 -15.38 -21.76 -19.08
C LEU A 456 -14.91 -23.16 -19.54
N PRO A 457 -14.09 -23.28 -20.59
CA PRO A 457 -13.59 -24.60 -21.04
C PRO A 457 -12.61 -25.20 -20.05
N LEU A 458 -11.90 -24.40 -19.26
CA LEU A 458 -10.92 -24.84 -18.27
C LEU A 458 -11.55 -25.42 -16.98
N GLY A 459 -12.88 -25.53 -16.92
CA GLY A 459 -13.59 -26.14 -15.80
C GLY A 459 -13.55 -25.31 -14.50
N PHE A 460 -13.29 -24.02 -14.60
CA PHE A 460 -13.28 -23.13 -13.43
C PHE A 460 -14.66 -23.01 -12.77
N TYR A 461 -15.72 -22.80 -13.57
CA TYR A 461 -17.06 -22.57 -13.03
C TYR A 461 -17.72 -23.85 -12.55
N LEU A 462 -18.30 -23.83 -11.36
CA LEU A 462 -19.11 -24.91 -10.82
C LEU A 462 -20.42 -25.08 -11.61
N PRO A 463 -21.04 -26.27 -11.61
CA PRO A 463 -22.30 -26.51 -12.34
C PRO A 463 -23.43 -25.51 -11.99
N GLY A 464 -23.53 -25.13 -10.71
CA GLY A 464 -24.49 -24.12 -10.25
C GLY A 464 -24.19 -22.72 -10.75
N GLU A 465 -22.92 -22.34 -10.83
CA GLU A 465 -22.46 -21.05 -11.35
C GLU A 465 -22.73 -20.95 -12.87
N ARG A 466 -22.44 -22.03 -13.61
CA ARG A 466 -22.72 -22.12 -15.05
C ARG A 466 -24.22 -21.94 -15.35
N ARG A 467 -25.10 -22.53 -14.54
CA ARG A 467 -26.56 -22.38 -14.70
C ARG A 467 -27.01 -20.92 -14.48
N ARG A 468 -26.48 -20.27 -13.46
CA ARG A 468 -26.77 -18.85 -13.18
C ARG A 468 -26.28 -17.93 -14.29
N LEU A 469 -25.07 -18.15 -14.81
CA LEU A 469 -24.52 -17.37 -15.94
C LEU A 469 -25.38 -17.54 -17.21
N ARG A 470 -25.81 -18.76 -17.54
CA ARG A 470 -26.73 -19.01 -18.67
C ARG A 470 -28.07 -18.28 -18.47
N GLY A 471 -28.61 -18.29 -17.25
CA GLY A 471 -29.85 -17.57 -16.94
C GLY A 471 -29.77 -16.05 -17.05
N LEU A 472 -28.59 -15.45 -16.79
CA LEU A 472 -28.35 -14.01 -16.98
C LEU A 472 -28.27 -13.65 -18.47
N VAL A 473 -27.62 -14.48 -19.28
CA VAL A 473 -27.49 -14.29 -20.73
C VAL A 473 -28.86 -14.44 -21.41
N SER A 474 -29.67 -15.41 -21.01
CA SER A 474 -31.04 -15.59 -21.57
C SER A 474 -31.98 -14.45 -21.21
N ARG A 475 -31.91 -13.89 -19.98
CA ARG A 475 -32.72 -12.73 -19.58
C ARG A 475 -32.31 -11.44 -20.29
N GLY A 476 -31.00 -11.26 -20.58
CA GLY A 476 -30.53 -10.12 -21.37
C GLY A 476 -30.93 -10.20 -22.85
N ALA A 477 -31.16 -11.40 -23.39
CA ALA A 477 -31.67 -11.60 -24.74
C ALA A 477 -33.19 -11.33 -24.84
N THR A 478 -33.96 -11.66 -23.81
CA THR A 478 -35.41 -11.41 -23.78
C THR A 478 -35.79 -9.96 -23.42
N ALA A 479 -34.87 -9.16 -22.88
CA ALA A 479 -35.09 -7.74 -22.61
C ALA A 479 -34.79 -6.82 -23.83
N ARG A 480 -34.42 -7.38 -24.97
CA ARG A 480 -34.10 -6.67 -26.23
C ARG A 480 -35.08 -7.01 -27.37
N VAL A 481 -36.15 -7.70 -27.09
CA VAL A 481 -37.33 -7.89 -27.94
C VAL A 481 -38.50 -7.21 -27.23
#